data_919126bf5cfb0956d16def83032eed2c
#
_entry.id   919126bf5cfb0956d16def83032eed2c
#
_cell.length_a   1.000
_cell.length_b   1.000
_cell.length_c   1.000
_cell.angle_alpha   90.00
_cell.angle_beta   90.00
_cell.angle_gamma   90.00
#
_symmetry.space_group_name_H-M   'P 1'
#
loop_
_entity.id
_entity.type
_entity.pdbx_description
1 polymer ?
#
loop_
_entity_poly.entity_id
_entity_poly.type
_entity_poly.pdbx_seq_one_letter_code
_entity_poly.pdbx_strand_id
1 'polypeptide(L)'
;GSTWSLSGDDVDTPHLAQILEFVSAHWRVDPNRRLLTGMSDGGTFSYVSGLEPASPFTHLAPSCAAFHPMLAQMADAERLRGLPIHITHGALDWMFPVEMARAARDALSAGGAKVSYRELDDLSHVYPAELNGAILDWMALADRSGRR
;
A
#
# COMPACT_ATOMS: atom_id res chain seq x y z
N GLY A 1 -18.97 -6.57 11.44
CA GLY A 1 -17.66 -6.95 11.96
C GLY A 1 -16.81 -5.73 12.17
N SER A 2 -15.81 -5.82 13.01
CA SER A 2 -14.78 -4.79 13.10
C SER A 2 -14.00 -4.74 11.78
N THR A 3 -13.61 -3.56 11.39
CA THR A 3 -12.68 -3.34 10.29
C THR A 3 -11.24 -3.73 10.67
N TRP A 4 -10.28 -3.48 9.81
CA TRP A 4 -8.86 -3.66 10.11
C TRP A 4 -8.42 -2.85 11.34
N SER A 5 -7.33 -3.25 12.00
CA SER A 5 -6.77 -2.60 13.20
C SER A 5 -6.20 -1.21 12.88
N LEU A 6 -7.10 -0.26 12.61
CA LEU A 6 -6.77 1.16 12.36
C LEU A 6 -6.78 1.98 13.65
N SER A 7 -7.32 1.42 14.73
CA SER A 7 -7.37 2.03 16.06
C SER A 7 -7.46 0.93 17.14
N GLY A 8 -6.95 1.19 18.33
CA GLY A 8 -6.91 0.22 19.42
C GLY A 8 -5.75 -0.77 19.29
N ASP A 9 -5.93 -1.98 19.81
CA ASP A 9 -4.92 -3.02 19.77
C ASP A 9 -4.77 -3.56 18.34
N ASP A 10 -3.53 -3.65 17.87
CA ASP A 10 -3.21 -4.22 16.56
C ASP A 10 -3.21 -5.74 16.64
N VAL A 11 -4.28 -6.34 16.11
CA VAL A 11 -4.43 -7.81 16.00
C VAL A 11 -4.15 -8.30 14.57
N ASP A 12 -4.17 -7.43 13.58
CA ASP A 12 -4.09 -7.81 12.17
C ASP A 12 -2.64 -7.94 11.68
N THR A 13 -1.72 -7.08 12.10
CA THR A 13 -0.30 -7.22 11.73
C THR A 13 0.30 -8.55 12.19
N PRO A 14 0.06 -9.05 13.44
CA PRO A 14 0.46 -10.38 13.83
C PRO A 14 -0.18 -11.50 12.99
N HIS A 15 -1.45 -11.36 12.61
CA HIS A 15 -2.11 -12.33 11.73
C HIS A 15 -1.51 -12.35 10.32
N LEU A 16 -1.18 -11.19 9.75
CA LEU A 16 -0.48 -11.13 8.46
C LEU A 16 0.90 -11.81 8.53
N ALA A 17 1.62 -11.64 9.63
CA ALA A 17 2.89 -12.32 9.84
C ALA A 17 2.72 -13.85 9.86
N GLN A 18 1.71 -14.37 10.57
CA GLN A 18 1.38 -15.79 10.61
C GLN A 18 0.99 -16.33 9.22
N ILE A 19 0.17 -15.58 8.46
CA ILE A 19 -0.19 -15.95 7.08
C ILE A 19 1.07 -16.02 6.21
N LEU A 20 1.96 -15.04 6.30
CA LEU A 20 3.19 -15.02 5.52
C LEU A 20 4.12 -16.19 5.89
N GLU A 21 4.23 -16.51 7.17
CA GLU A 21 4.98 -17.68 7.66
C GLU A 21 4.39 -18.97 7.08
N PHE A 22 3.07 -19.15 7.20
CA PHE A 22 2.37 -20.33 6.65
C PHE A 22 2.60 -20.46 5.14
N VAL A 23 2.40 -19.39 4.39
CA VAL A 23 2.59 -19.39 2.92
C VAL A 23 4.05 -19.70 2.57
N SER A 24 5.01 -19.11 3.29
CA SER A 24 6.45 -19.35 3.05
C SER A 24 6.90 -20.76 3.38
N ALA A 25 6.23 -21.44 4.32
CA ALA A 25 6.50 -22.84 4.65
C ALA A 25 5.99 -23.83 3.59
N HIS A 26 4.95 -23.44 2.81
CA HIS A 26 4.30 -24.34 1.83
C HIS A 26 4.64 -24.02 0.37
N TRP A 27 5.05 -22.78 0.09
CA TRP A 27 5.38 -22.31 -1.27
C TRP A 27 6.68 -21.53 -1.28
N ARG A 28 7.32 -21.49 -2.45
CA ARG A 28 8.52 -20.66 -2.66
C ARG A 28 8.10 -19.19 -2.81
N VAL A 29 8.24 -18.42 -1.73
CA VAL A 29 7.97 -16.98 -1.71
C VAL A 29 9.29 -16.23 -1.95
N ASP A 30 9.29 -15.31 -2.91
CA ASP A 30 10.41 -14.39 -3.10
C ASP A 30 10.34 -13.29 -2.03
N PRO A 31 11.31 -13.21 -1.10
CA PRO A 31 11.31 -12.20 -0.05
C PRO A 31 11.42 -10.75 -0.56
N ASN A 32 11.89 -10.57 -1.80
CA ASN A 32 12.02 -9.25 -2.44
C ASN A 32 10.77 -8.83 -3.23
N ARG A 33 9.74 -9.69 -3.29
CA ARG A 33 8.54 -9.48 -4.09
C ARG A 33 7.28 -9.78 -3.29
N ARG A 34 7.10 -9.06 -2.20
CA ARG A 34 5.94 -9.19 -1.31
C ARG A 34 5.10 -7.92 -1.41
N LEU A 35 3.92 -8.06 -1.99
CA LEU A 35 2.96 -6.97 -2.17
C LEU A 35 1.95 -6.98 -1.03
N LEU A 36 1.75 -5.83 -0.40
CA LEU A 36 0.60 -5.56 0.46
C LEU A 36 -0.36 -4.65 -0.29
N THR A 37 -1.58 -5.11 -0.47
CA THR A 37 -2.63 -4.37 -1.18
C THR A 37 -3.95 -4.47 -0.44
N GLY A 38 -4.80 -3.49 -0.64
CA GLY A 38 -6.14 -3.47 -0.07
C GLY A 38 -6.93 -2.28 -0.58
N MET A 39 -8.25 -2.34 -0.41
CA MET A 39 -9.16 -1.26 -0.72
C MET A 39 -9.76 -0.68 0.55
N SER A 40 -10.10 0.62 0.53
CA SER A 40 -10.80 1.29 1.63
C SER A 40 -10.01 1.16 2.94
N ASP A 41 -10.61 0.65 4.01
CA ASP A 41 -9.92 0.37 5.28
C ASP A 41 -8.73 -0.58 5.11
N GLY A 42 -8.82 -1.58 4.20
CA GLY A 42 -7.70 -2.47 3.87
C GLY A 42 -6.56 -1.74 3.17
N GLY A 43 -6.87 -0.73 2.35
CA GLY A 43 -5.88 0.15 1.75
C GLY A 43 -5.23 1.07 2.79
N THR A 44 -6.01 1.62 3.72
CA THR A 44 -5.52 2.42 4.85
C THR A 44 -4.62 1.57 5.75
N PHE A 45 -5.03 0.34 6.06
CA PHE A 45 -4.21 -0.62 6.80
C PHE A 45 -2.91 -0.98 6.05
N SER A 46 -2.96 -1.05 4.71
CA SER A 46 -1.75 -1.27 3.89
C SER A 46 -0.73 -0.14 4.04
N TYR A 47 -1.18 1.11 4.20
CA TYR A 47 -0.28 2.20 4.56
C TYR A 47 0.28 2.03 5.97
N VAL A 48 -0.57 1.81 6.97
CA VAL A 48 -0.16 1.71 8.38
C VAL A 48 0.85 0.58 8.56
N SER A 49 0.48 -0.65 8.23
CA SER A 49 1.33 -1.85 8.39
C SER A 49 2.51 -1.86 7.41
N GLY A 50 2.31 -1.33 6.19
CA GLY A 50 3.34 -1.28 5.17
C GLY A 50 4.47 -0.27 5.45
N LEU A 51 4.19 0.80 6.17
CA LEU A 51 5.17 1.84 6.53
C LEU A 51 5.93 1.54 7.83
N GLU A 52 5.52 0.51 8.57
CA GLU A 52 6.26 0.05 9.75
C GLU A 52 7.71 -0.35 9.40
N PRO A 53 8.72 0.00 10.21
CA PRO A 53 10.13 -0.32 9.92
C PRO A 53 10.39 -1.81 9.74
N ALA A 54 9.68 -2.66 10.49
CA ALA A 54 9.81 -4.12 10.43
C ALA A 54 8.88 -4.79 9.41
N SER A 55 8.15 -4.03 8.59
CA SER A 55 7.22 -4.59 7.61
C SER A 55 7.93 -5.52 6.62
N PRO A 56 7.44 -6.77 6.45
CA PRO A 56 8.04 -7.72 5.52
C PRO A 56 7.66 -7.46 4.05
N PHE A 57 6.77 -6.50 3.80
CA PHE A 57 6.28 -6.19 2.47
C PHE A 57 7.20 -5.22 1.75
N THR A 58 7.53 -5.53 0.52
CA THR A 58 8.49 -4.77 -0.31
C THR A 58 7.80 -3.80 -1.27
N HIS A 59 6.50 -3.98 -1.49
CA HIS A 59 5.67 -3.17 -2.38
C HIS A 59 4.32 -2.91 -1.71
N LEU A 60 3.76 -1.72 -1.90
CA LEU A 60 2.44 -1.36 -1.39
C LEU A 60 1.54 -0.93 -2.56
N ALA A 61 0.27 -1.39 -2.57
CA ALA A 61 -0.71 -0.97 -3.58
C ALA A 61 -2.08 -0.66 -2.96
N PRO A 62 -2.20 0.39 -2.16
CA PRO A 62 -3.48 0.83 -1.60
C PRO A 62 -4.42 1.38 -2.69
N SER A 63 -5.72 1.07 -2.57
CA SER A 63 -6.75 1.54 -3.49
C SER A 63 -7.91 2.17 -2.72
N CYS A 64 -8.40 3.34 -3.18
CA CYS A 64 -9.52 4.07 -2.58
C CYS A 64 -9.40 4.14 -1.05
N ALA A 65 -8.23 4.52 -0.56
CA ALA A 65 -7.85 4.45 0.85
C ALA A 65 -7.78 5.84 1.49
N ALA A 66 -8.11 5.91 2.78
CA ALA A 66 -7.83 7.10 3.57
C ALA A 66 -6.32 7.20 3.86
N PHE A 67 -5.80 8.41 3.85
CA PHE A 67 -4.42 8.71 4.21
C PHE A 67 -4.33 10.04 4.95
N HIS A 68 -3.56 10.05 6.02
CA HIS A 68 -3.20 11.28 6.70
C HIS A 68 -1.70 11.55 6.53
N PRO A 69 -1.27 12.77 6.12
CA PRO A 69 0.15 13.08 5.87
C PRO A 69 1.09 12.80 7.05
N MET A 70 0.59 12.80 8.28
CA MET A 70 1.36 12.41 9.46
C MET A 70 1.93 10.99 9.36
N LEU A 71 1.27 10.07 8.67
CA LEU A 71 1.80 8.70 8.47
C LEU A 71 3.16 8.73 7.77
N ALA A 72 3.32 9.58 6.75
CA ALA A 72 4.61 9.73 6.07
C ALA A 72 5.65 10.45 6.95
N GLN A 73 5.21 11.40 7.80
CA GLN A 73 6.11 12.13 8.68
C GLN A 73 6.61 11.26 9.86
N MET A 74 5.78 10.32 10.32
CA MET A 74 6.12 9.40 11.41
C MET A 74 6.86 8.14 10.93
N ALA A 75 6.76 7.83 9.63
CA ALA A 75 7.44 6.68 9.05
C ALA A 75 8.97 6.86 9.11
N ASP A 76 9.66 5.75 9.31
CA ASP A 76 11.12 5.73 9.29
C ASP A 76 11.65 6.12 7.91
N ALA A 77 12.62 7.03 7.85
CA ALA A 77 13.18 7.54 6.59
C ALA A 77 13.88 6.44 5.77
N GLU A 78 14.52 5.47 6.44
CA GLU A 78 15.14 4.34 5.76
C GLU A 78 14.08 3.42 5.18
N ARG A 79 12.95 3.24 5.88
CA ARG A 79 11.81 2.47 5.38
C ARG A 79 11.19 3.09 4.13
N LEU A 80 11.02 4.42 4.11
CA LEU A 80 10.48 5.14 2.95
C LEU A 80 11.44 5.17 1.76
N ARG A 81 12.73 5.17 2.00
CA ARG A 81 13.73 5.36 0.94
C ARG A 81 13.60 4.33 -0.17
N GLY A 82 13.08 4.78 -1.31
CA GLY A 82 12.91 3.97 -2.51
C GLY A 82 11.81 2.92 -2.43
N LEU A 83 10.98 2.91 -1.37
CA LEU A 83 9.85 1.98 -1.24
C LEU A 83 8.87 2.18 -2.40
N PRO A 84 8.62 1.15 -3.22
CA PRO A 84 7.65 1.22 -4.31
C PRO A 84 6.22 1.23 -3.76
N ILE A 85 5.47 2.26 -4.11
CA ILE A 85 4.06 2.41 -3.71
C ILE A 85 3.23 2.75 -4.96
N HIS A 86 2.19 1.96 -5.24
CA HIS A 86 1.23 2.22 -6.31
C HIS A 86 -0.12 2.62 -5.73
N ILE A 87 -0.48 3.88 -5.86
CA ILE A 87 -1.75 4.40 -5.34
C ILE A 87 -2.75 4.44 -6.47
N THR A 88 -3.92 3.80 -6.29
CA THR A 88 -5.06 3.92 -7.19
C THR A 88 -6.23 4.56 -6.45
N HIS A 89 -6.88 5.57 -7.05
CA HIS A 89 -8.02 6.24 -6.44
C HIS A 89 -9.02 6.72 -7.48
N GLY A 90 -10.32 6.66 -7.12
CA GLY A 90 -11.38 7.19 -7.96
C GLY A 90 -11.61 8.68 -7.71
N ALA A 91 -11.71 9.46 -8.80
CA ALA A 91 -12.00 10.89 -8.68
C ALA A 91 -13.40 11.17 -8.13
N LEU A 92 -14.33 10.22 -8.28
CA LEU A 92 -15.69 10.28 -7.79
C LEU A 92 -15.88 9.52 -6.47
N ASP A 93 -14.80 9.23 -5.74
CA ASP A 93 -14.89 8.56 -4.45
C ASP A 93 -15.63 9.46 -3.44
N TRP A 94 -16.83 9.00 -3.06
CA TRP A 94 -17.72 9.75 -2.16
C TRP A 94 -17.38 9.54 -0.68
N MET A 95 -16.60 8.50 -0.36
CA MET A 95 -16.23 8.16 1.01
C MET A 95 -14.90 8.79 1.39
N PHE A 96 -13.90 8.65 0.54
CA PHE A 96 -12.58 9.25 0.73
C PHE A 96 -12.27 10.20 -0.44
N PRO A 97 -12.36 11.53 -0.22
CA PRO A 97 -12.08 12.51 -1.26
C PRO A 97 -10.72 12.27 -1.92
N VAL A 98 -10.64 12.42 -3.24
CA VAL A 98 -9.44 12.16 -4.04
C VAL A 98 -8.23 12.97 -3.60
N GLU A 99 -8.46 14.10 -2.93
CA GLU A 99 -7.43 14.94 -2.31
C GLU A 99 -6.61 14.18 -1.26
N MET A 100 -7.18 13.17 -0.59
CA MET A 100 -6.44 12.31 0.34
C MET A 100 -5.38 11.49 -0.40
N ALA A 101 -5.72 10.94 -1.57
CA ALA A 101 -4.78 10.18 -2.38
C ALA A 101 -3.70 11.06 -3.01
N ARG A 102 -4.06 12.28 -3.42
CA ARG A 102 -3.09 13.29 -3.89
C ARG A 102 -2.13 13.68 -2.77
N ALA A 103 -2.64 13.92 -1.55
CA ALA A 103 -1.83 14.20 -0.38
C ALA A 103 -0.91 13.02 -0.01
N ALA A 104 -1.41 11.77 -0.13
CA ALA A 104 -0.59 10.57 0.07
C ALA A 104 0.57 10.52 -0.92
N ARG A 105 0.28 10.70 -2.22
CA ARG A 105 1.31 10.76 -3.27
C ARG A 105 2.40 11.77 -2.93
N ASP A 106 1.99 13.00 -2.59
CA ASP A 106 2.92 14.09 -2.38
C ASP A 106 3.76 13.88 -1.10
N ALA A 107 3.13 13.49 0.01
CA ALA A 107 3.81 13.26 1.28
C ALA A 107 4.78 12.06 1.22
N LEU A 108 4.36 10.94 0.62
CA LEU A 108 5.20 9.75 0.49
C LEU A 108 6.36 9.98 -0.47
N SER A 109 6.13 10.69 -1.59
CA SER A 109 7.20 11.08 -2.53
C SER A 109 8.22 12.00 -1.86
N ALA A 110 7.76 12.99 -1.09
CA ALA A 110 8.64 13.88 -0.33
C ALA A 110 9.45 13.13 0.74
N GLY A 111 8.89 12.05 1.31
CA GLY A 111 9.58 11.14 2.24
C GLY A 111 10.58 10.20 1.57
N GLY A 112 10.69 10.18 0.24
CA GLY A 112 11.66 9.38 -0.52
C GLY A 112 11.12 8.09 -1.11
N ALA A 113 9.80 7.80 -1.00
CA ALA A 113 9.19 6.66 -1.64
C ALA A 113 9.11 6.83 -3.17
N LYS A 114 9.12 5.71 -3.91
CA LYS A 114 8.88 5.67 -5.35
C LYS A 114 7.39 5.50 -5.63
N VAL A 115 6.67 6.62 -5.69
CA VAL A 115 5.22 6.60 -5.84
C VAL A 115 4.82 6.58 -7.31
N SER A 116 4.02 5.57 -7.70
CA SER A 116 3.21 5.53 -8.91
C SER A 116 1.77 5.87 -8.53
N TYR A 117 1.16 6.84 -9.19
CA TYR A 117 -0.18 7.32 -8.86
C TYR A 117 -1.11 7.19 -10.06
N ARG A 118 -2.27 6.61 -9.84
CA ARG A 118 -3.33 6.48 -10.86
C ARG A 118 -4.65 6.98 -10.31
N GLU A 119 -5.12 8.08 -10.85
CA GLU A 119 -6.46 8.62 -10.63
C GLU A 119 -7.37 8.18 -11.77
N LEU A 120 -8.58 7.75 -11.46
CA LEU A 120 -9.57 7.25 -12.40
C LEU A 120 -10.77 8.20 -12.37
N ASP A 121 -10.97 8.96 -13.46
CA ASP A 121 -11.91 10.06 -13.52
C ASP A 121 -13.37 9.65 -13.30
N ASP A 122 -13.73 8.42 -13.65
CA ASP A 122 -15.08 7.87 -13.62
C ASP A 122 -15.29 6.82 -12.51
N LEU A 123 -14.28 6.60 -11.65
CA LEU A 123 -14.36 5.63 -10.57
C LEU A 123 -14.89 6.28 -9.28
N SER A 124 -15.87 5.63 -8.68
CA SER A 124 -16.37 5.91 -7.33
C SER A 124 -15.60 5.09 -6.28
N HIS A 125 -16.20 4.87 -5.08
CA HIS A 125 -15.61 4.01 -4.04
C HIS A 125 -15.79 2.53 -4.37
N VAL A 126 -15.05 2.03 -5.36
CA VAL A 126 -15.13 0.66 -5.88
C VAL A 126 -13.73 0.13 -6.17
N TYR A 127 -13.51 -1.17 -5.96
CA TYR A 127 -12.25 -1.82 -6.33
C TYR A 127 -12.17 -2.08 -7.84
N PRO A 128 -11.20 -1.49 -8.56
CA PRO A 128 -11.06 -1.69 -10.00
C PRO A 128 -10.30 -3.00 -10.31
N ALA A 129 -11.00 -4.14 -10.21
CA ALA A 129 -10.39 -5.47 -10.36
C ALA A 129 -9.67 -5.68 -11.70
N GLU A 130 -10.09 -4.96 -12.75
CA GLU A 130 -9.44 -4.93 -14.07
C GLU A 130 -8.01 -4.37 -14.04
N LEU A 131 -7.64 -3.65 -12.98
CA LEU A 131 -6.28 -3.12 -12.81
C LEU A 131 -5.31 -4.09 -12.14
N ASN A 132 -5.76 -5.27 -11.70
CA ASN A 132 -4.88 -6.26 -11.05
C ASN A 132 -3.66 -6.59 -11.91
N GLY A 133 -3.85 -6.78 -13.23
CA GLY A 133 -2.76 -7.02 -14.17
C GLY A 133 -1.75 -5.87 -14.19
N ALA A 134 -2.23 -4.63 -14.24
CA ALA A 134 -1.39 -3.45 -14.25
C ALA A 134 -0.58 -3.28 -12.94
N ILE A 135 -1.14 -3.65 -11.79
CA ILE A 135 -0.43 -3.64 -10.50
C ILE A 135 0.72 -4.67 -10.51
N LEU A 136 0.46 -5.87 -11.04
CA LEU A 136 1.49 -6.91 -11.16
C LEU A 136 2.61 -6.51 -12.14
N ASP A 137 2.25 -5.90 -13.27
CA ASP A 137 3.22 -5.37 -14.24
C ASP A 137 4.05 -4.24 -13.64
N TRP A 138 3.42 -3.31 -12.91
CA TRP A 138 4.12 -2.25 -12.19
C TRP A 138 5.12 -2.83 -11.18
N MET A 139 4.73 -3.82 -10.39
CA MET A 139 5.61 -4.47 -9.43
C MET A 139 6.82 -5.11 -10.12
N ALA A 140 6.62 -5.77 -11.28
CA ALA A 140 7.71 -6.35 -12.06
C ALA A 140 8.68 -5.30 -12.64
N LEU A 141 8.21 -4.09 -12.95
CA LEU A 141 9.03 -2.97 -13.43
C LEU A 141 9.79 -2.29 -12.30
N ALA A 142 9.18 -2.14 -11.12
CA ALA A 142 9.83 -1.56 -9.94
C ALA A 142 11.07 -2.36 -9.52
N ASP A 143 11.01 -3.68 -9.58
CA ASP A 143 12.14 -4.58 -9.32
C ASP A 143 13.33 -4.35 -10.24
N ARG A 144 13.10 -4.04 -11.53
CA ARG A 144 14.17 -3.82 -12.52
C ARG A 144 14.92 -2.52 -12.28
N SER A 145 14.25 -1.49 -11.76
CA SER A 145 14.87 -0.18 -11.50
C SER A 145 15.72 -0.16 -10.22
N GLY A 146 15.53 -1.11 -9.32
CA GLY A 146 16.32 -1.25 -8.09
C GLY A 146 17.63 -2.06 -8.23
N ARG A 147 17.88 -2.66 -9.39
CA ARG A 147 19.06 -3.50 -9.66
C ARG A 147 20.18 -2.82 -10.48
N ARG A 148 20.13 -1.49 -10.59
CA ARG A 148 21.19 -0.72 -11.25
C ARG A 148 22.09 -0.01 -10.26
#